data_380c49d55cc0a749d0b0ab524a14b120
#
_entry.id   380c49d55cc0a749d0b0ab524a14b120
#
_cell.length_a   1.000
_cell.length_b   1.000
_cell.length_c   1.000
_cell.angle_alpha   90.00
_cell.angle_beta   90.00
_cell.angle_gamma   90.00
#
_symmetry.space_group_name_H-M   'P 1'
#
loop_
_entity.id
_entity.type
_entity.pdbx_description
1 polymer ?
#
loop_
_entity_poly.entity_id
_entity_poly.type
_entity_poly.pdbx_seq_one_letter_code
_entity_poly.pdbx_strand_id
1 'polypeptide(L)'
;MIVHTILLSLLLSGGHAGVAAQDTAKSDPFPVYGVRRLEGSIAIDGNWNKKAWRAVSPVTIDHDIINVPAFHPVTEVKMCYDTSNLYVIFLVHDRYVRSLTTQLGGPVWKDAAVEFFFCTDTTRPDKYFNLEINCGGTPLLGYNSVRPTTEDIRLIEIAHSMPSVVDPEVGGPIDWTVEYRIPLAMLAKYGGITKPARGVSWKANFCKIAENNTNPHHMTWSPIPADDPHPNFHMPQFFGRLQFE
;
A
#
# COMPACT_ATOMS: atom_id res chain seq x y z
N MET A 1 -31.50 90.58 -9.98
CA MET A 1 -31.06 89.65 -8.89
C MET A 1 -31.12 88.26 -9.43
N ILE A 2 -29.96 87.69 -9.77
CA ILE A 2 -29.85 86.34 -10.34
C ILE A 2 -29.16 85.51 -9.29
N VAL A 3 -29.87 84.50 -8.78
CA VAL A 3 -29.36 83.55 -7.80
C VAL A 3 -28.77 82.37 -8.55
N HIS A 4 -27.45 82.13 -8.40
CA HIS A 4 -26.76 80.94 -8.96
C HIS A 4 -26.84 79.82 -7.94
N THR A 5 -27.46 78.74 -8.34
CA THR A 5 -27.48 77.51 -7.59
C THR A 5 -26.30 76.65 -8.04
N ILE A 6 -25.37 76.35 -7.15
CA ILE A 6 -24.22 75.47 -7.41
C ILE A 6 -24.67 74.03 -7.10
N LEU A 7 -24.65 73.17 -8.10
CA LEU A 7 -24.84 71.68 -7.95
C LEU A 7 -23.53 71.04 -7.61
N LEU A 8 -23.45 70.40 -6.42
CA LEU A 8 -22.28 69.60 -5.97
C LEU A 8 -22.53 68.16 -6.33
N SER A 9 -21.78 67.62 -7.32
CA SER A 9 -21.85 66.24 -7.72
C SER A 9 -20.87 65.36 -6.87
N LEU A 10 -21.45 64.51 -6.02
CA LEU A 10 -20.70 63.46 -5.29
C LEU A 10 -20.37 62.30 -6.24
N LEU A 11 -19.07 62.06 -6.49
CA LEU A 11 -18.56 60.86 -7.14
C LEU A 11 -18.42 59.76 -6.07
N LEU A 12 -19.30 58.74 -6.09
CA LEU A 12 -19.12 57.48 -5.33
C LEU A 12 -18.13 56.58 -6.13
N SER A 13 -16.93 56.43 -5.60
CA SER A 13 -15.98 55.43 -6.04
C SER A 13 -16.37 54.06 -5.45
N GLY A 14 -17.04 53.22 -6.24
CA GLY A 14 -17.34 51.85 -5.89
C GLY A 14 -16.05 50.98 -5.91
N GLY A 15 -15.52 50.71 -4.73
CA GLY A 15 -14.44 49.69 -4.58
C GLY A 15 -14.99 48.29 -4.86
N HIS A 16 -14.58 47.68 -5.95
CA HIS A 16 -14.81 46.26 -6.19
C HIS A 16 -13.83 45.46 -5.29
N ALA A 17 -14.34 44.91 -4.21
CA ALA A 17 -13.64 43.90 -3.45
C ALA A 17 -13.60 42.62 -4.30
N GLY A 18 -12.46 42.34 -4.90
CA GLY A 18 -12.21 41.05 -5.55
C GLY A 18 -12.26 39.95 -4.51
N VAL A 19 -13.29 39.11 -4.57
CA VAL A 19 -13.35 37.85 -3.85
C VAL A 19 -12.29 36.96 -4.45
N ALA A 20 -11.16 36.77 -3.74
CA ALA A 20 -10.18 35.77 -4.08
C ALA A 20 -10.88 34.41 -4.03
N ALA A 21 -11.01 33.74 -5.17
CA ALA A 21 -11.45 32.35 -5.22
C ALA A 21 -10.42 31.53 -4.44
N GLN A 22 -10.83 31.00 -3.29
CA GLN A 22 -10.07 29.98 -2.60
C GLN A 22 -10.07 28.74 -3.50
N ASP A 23 -8.91 28.48 -4.09
CA ASP A 23 -8.63 27.24 -4.80
C ASP A 23 -8.67 26.12 -3.77
N THR A 24 -9.85 25.51 -3.58
CA THR A 24 -10.01 24.31 -2.78
C THR A 24 -9.36 23.19 -3.58
N ALA A 25 -8.06 22.99 -3.38
CA ALA A 25 -7.38 21.79 -3.85
C ALA A 25 -8.25 20.60 -3.41
N LYS A 26 -8.86 19.90 -4.39
CA LYS A 26 -9.59 18.67 -4.12
C LYS A 26 -8.61 17.73 -3.42
N SER A 27 -8.91 17.39 -2.16
CA SER A 27 -8.15 16.37 -1.44
C SER A 27 -8.17 15.10 -2.29
N ASP A 28 -7.02 14.46 -2.43
CA ASP A 28 -6.91 13.15 -3.09
C ASP A 28 -7.91 12.22 -2.40
N PRO A 29 -8.84 11.57 -3.13
CA PRO A 29 -9.85 10.71 -2.52
C PRO A 29 -9.25 9.44 -1.91
N PHE A 30 -7.96 9.16 -2.16
CA PHE A 30 -7.28 7.95 -1.71
C PHE A 30 -6.35 8.23 -0.52
N PRO A 31 -6.13 7.22 0.35
CA PRO A 31 -5.28 7.38 1.52
C PRO A 31 -3.82 7.65 1.13
N VAL A 32 -3.12 8.35 2.01
CA VAL A 32 -1.70 8.67 1.88
C VAL A 32 -0.94 8.07 3.05
N TYR A 33 0.13 7.34 2.77
CA TYR A 33 1.03 6.81 3.77
C TYR A 33 2.42 7.46 3.66
N GLY A 34 2.86 8.13 4.74
CA GLY A 34 4.20 8.68 4.86
C GLY A 34 5.23 7.57 5.06
N VAL A 35 6.12 7.38 4.09
CA VAL A 35 7.17 6.35 4.15
C VAL A 35 8.47 7.00 4.59
N ARG A 36 8.93 6.65 5.77
CA ARG A 36 10.15 7.21 6.37
C ARG A 36 11.41 6.61 5.77
N ARG A 37 12.43 7.43 5.66
CA ARG A 37 13.77 6.94 5.35
C ARG A 37 14.34 6.19 6.55
N LEU A 38 14.87 4.99 6.30
CA LEU A 38 15.55 4.19 7.32
C LEU A 38 16.88 4.82 7.70
N GLU A 39 17.09 5.02 9.00
CA GLU A 39 18.38 5.40 9.57
C GLU A 39 19.10 4.14 10.07
N GLY A 40 20.28 3.87 9.52
CA GLY A 40 21.06 2.68 9.84
C GLY A 40 20.66 1.44 9.05
N SER A 41 20.68 0.28 9.68
CA SER A 41 20.35 -1.02 9.08
C SER A 41 19.21 -1.70 9.82
N ILE A 42 18.51 -2.58 9.12
CA ILE A 42 17.45 -3.43 9.67
C ILE A 42 17.73 -4.89 9.26
N ALA A 43 17.75 -5.79 10.25
CA ALA A 43 17.77 -7.22 9.99
C ALA A 43 16.35 -7.70 9.64
N ILE A 44 16.23 -8.56 8.66
CA ILE A 44 14.94 -9.17 8.27
C ILE A 44 14.77 -10.44 9.09
N ASP A 45 13.99 -10.35 10.21
CA ASP A 45 13.82 -11.42 11.20
C ASP A 45 12.35 -11.64 11.63
N GLY A 46 11.41 -10.91 11.01
CA GLY A 46 9.98 -11.01 11.31
C GLY A 46 9.54 -10.35 12.62
N ASN A 47 10.43 -9.67 13.33
CA ASN A 47 10.11 -9.04 14.62
C ASN A 47 9.49 -7.66 14.44
N TRP A 48 8.16 -7.57 14.59
CA TRP A 48 7.39 -6.33 14.54
C TRP A 48 7.85 -5.27 15.54
N ASN A 49 8.34 -5.70 16.72
CA ASN A 49 8.67 -4.84 17.84
C ASN A 49 10.14 -4.39 17.88
N LYS A 50 10.94 -4.67 16.85
CA LYS A 50 12.34 -4.18 16.81
C LYS A 50 12.42 -2.66 16.73
N LYS A 51 13.54 -2.10 17.18
CA LYS A 51 13.73 -0.64 17.29
C LYS A 51 13.40 0.11 16.00
N ALA A 52 13.81 -0.39 14.86
CA ALA A 52 13.55 0.25 13.56
C ALA A 52 12.06 0.40 13.28
N TRP A 53 11.24 -0.64 13.56
CA TRP A 53 9.80 -0.62 13.32
C TRP A 53 9.00 0.15 14.36
N ARG A 54 9.51 0.33 15.60
CA ARG A 54 8.82 1.14 16.61
C ARG A 54 8.72 2.63 16.23
N ALA A 55 9.62 3.11 15.37
CA ALA A 55 9.61 4.50 14.90
C ALA A 55 8.68 4.71 13.69
N VAL A 56 8.10 3.65 13.13
CA VAL A 56 7.24 3.68 11.95
C VAL A 56 5.80 3.44 12.37
N SER A 57 4.90 4.38 12.04
CA SER A 57 3.46 4.20 12.26
C SER A 57 2.90 3.21 11.26
N PRO A 58 2.04 2.25 11.68
CA PRO A 58 1.39 1.35 10.76
C PRO A 58 0.23 2.04 10.02
N VAL A 59 -0.19 1.42 8.90
CA VAL A 59 -1.52 1.60 8.33
C VAL A 59 -2.27 0.28 8.43
N THR A 60 -3.60 0.34 8.47
CA THR A 60 -4.48 -0.83 8.61
C THR A 60 -5.10 -1.18 7.26
N ILE A 61 -5.22 -2.47 6.98
CA ILE A 61 -5.91 -3.02 5.83
C ILE A 61 -7.30 -3.43 6.31
N ASP A 62 -8.33 -2.62 5.99
CA ASP A 62 -9.66 -2.74 6.62
C ASP A 62 -10.85 -2.56 5.65
N HIS A 63 -10.58 -2.46 4.34
CA HIS A 63 -11.64 -2.35 3.34
C HIS A 63 -11.88 -3.71 2.66
N ASP A 64 -13.06 -4.30 2.86
CA ASP A 64 -13.49 -5.50 2.15
C ASP A 64 -13.86 -5.16 0.70
N ILE A 65 -13.50 -6.03 -0.27
CA ILE A 65 -13.77 -5.77 -1.70
C ILE A 65 -14.72 -6.77 -2.37
N ILE A 66 -14.88 -7.98 -1.86
CA ILE A 66 -15.74 -9.01 -2.47
C ILE A 66 -16.86 -9.40 -1.50
N ASN A 67 -16.50 -9.73 -0.29
CA ASN A 67 -17.43 -10.16 0.75
C ASN A 67 -16.90 -9.78 2.12
N VAL A 68 -17.80 -9.50 3.04
CA VAL A 68 -17.45 -9.29 4.46
C VAL A 68 -17.26 -10.66 5.11
N PRO A 69 -16.07 -11.00 5.62
CA PRO A 69 -15.81 -12.29 6.25
C PRO A 69 -16.52 -12.42 7.60
N ALA A 70 -16.77 -13.65 8.03
CA ALA A 70 -17.36 -13.92 9.35
C ALA A 70 -16.44 -13.49 10.51
N PHE A 71 -15.14 -13.59 10.31
CA PHE A 71 -14.09 -13.04 11.18
C PHE A 71 -13.24 -12.09 10.35
N HIS A 72 -13.13 -10.83 10.79
CA HIS A 72 -12.35 -9.81 10.13
C HIS A 72 -10.93 -9.79 10.72
N PRO A 73 -9.89 -10.29 10.03
CA PRO A 73 -8.53 -10.25 10.55
C PRO A 73 -8.03 -8.80 10.63
N VAL A 74 -7.41 -8.43 11.75
CA VAL A 74 -6.78 -7.11 11.87
C VAL A 74 -5.38 -7.19 11.27
N THR A 75 -5.16 -6.45 10.19
CA THR A 75 -3.89 -6.47 9.46
C THR A 75 -3.27 -5.09 9.44
N GLU A 76 -2.06 -4.99 9.99
CA GLU A 76 -1.27 -3.77 10.01
C GLU A 76 -0.02 -3.93 9.15
N VAL A 77 0.41 -2.86 8.48
CA VAL A 77 1.63 -2.83 7.68
C VAL A 77 2.47 -1.60 8.00
N LYS A 78 3.79 -1.81 8.09
CA LYS A 78 4.79 -0.74 8.19
C LYS A 78 5.75 -0.81 7.02
N MET A 79 6.18 0.37 6.56
CA MET A 79 7.14 0.48 5.47
C MET A 79 8.17 1.56 5.76
N CYS A 80 9.41 1.29 5.38
CA CYS A 80 10.48 2.29 5.29
C CYS A 80 11.36 2.00 4.06
N TYR A 81 12.29 2.89 3.77
CA TYR A 81 13.18 2.77 2.62
C TYR A 81 14.57 3.31 2.90
N ASP A 82 15.55 2.86 2.13
CA ASP A 82 16.86 3.49 2.03
C ASP A 82 17.21 3.81 0.56
N THR A 83 18.46 4.10 0.26
CA THR A 83 18.92 4.43 -1.10
C THR A 83 18.87 3.26 -2.07
N SER A 84 18.72 2.03 -1.58
CA SER A 84 18.88 0.79 -2.36
C SER A 84 17.72 -0.19 -2.20
N ASN A 85 16.92 -0.06 -1.14
CA ASN A 85 15.91 -1.05 -0.79
C ASN A 85 14.62 -0.42 -0.28
N LEU A 86 13.53 -1.18 -0.42
CA LEU A 86 12.30 -1.03 0.34
C LEU A 86 12.26 -2.10 1.44
N TYR A 87 11.69 -1.76 2.57
CA TYR A 87 11.48 -2.64 3.72
C TYR A 87 10.02 -2.59 4.11
N VAL A 88 9.40 -3.76 4.27
CA VAL A 88 7.99 -3.86 4.64
C VAL A 88 7.84 -4.96 5.68
N ILE A 89 6.97 -4.74 6.67
CA ILE A 89 6.54 -5.77 7.60
C ILE A 89 5.03 -5.70 7.79
N PHE A 90 4.40 -6.86 7.76
CA PHE A 90 2.99 -7.04 8.12
C PHE A 90 2.89 -7.75 9.46
N LEU A 91 1.89 -7.34 10.25
CA LEU A 91 1.40 -8.04 11.42
C LEU A 91 -0.08 -8.33 11.22
N VAL A 92 -0.45 -9.60 11.34
CA VAL A 92 -1.83 -10.05 11.15
C VAL A 92 -2.31 -10.75 12.41
N HIS A 93 -3.37 -10.21 13.01
CA HIS A 93 -4.13 -10.86 14.06
C HIS A 93 -5.26 -11.66 13.40
N ASP A 94 -5.09 -12.96 13.30
CA ASP A 94 -5.95 -13.84 12.52
C ASP A 94 -6.56 -14.94 13.42
N ARG A 95 -7.41 -15.75 12.84
CA ARG A 95 -8.03 -16.89 13.50
C ARG A 95 -8.02 -18.14 12.62
N TYR A 96 -8.04 -17.97 11.31
CA TYR A 96 -8.17 -19.06 10.34
C TYR A 96 -6.99 -19.01 9.37
N VAL A 97 -5.90 -19.70 9.72
CA VAL A 97 -4.66 -19.60 8.96
C VAL A 97 -4.32 -20.95 8.34
N ARG A 98 -4.22 -20.98 7.02
CA ARG A 98 -3.76 -22.12 6.23
C ARG A 98 -2.75 -21.68 5.20
N SER A 99 -1.70 -22.50 4.98
CA SER A 99 -0.66 -22.26 3.97
C SER A 99 -0.15 -23.58 3.43
N LEU A 100 -0.31 -23.82 2.14
CA LEU A 100 0.08 -25.05 1.45
C LEU A 100 1.13 -24.81 0.36
N THR A 101 1.17 -23.61 -0.22
CA THR A 101 2.02 -23.27 -1.35
C THR A 101 3.44 -23.04 -0.88
N THR A 102 4.35 -23.92 -1.29
CA THR A 102 5.80 -23.80 -1.02
C THR A 102 6.62 -23.59 -2.29
N GLN A 103 5.98 -23.70 -3.45
CA GLN A 103 6.64 -23.44 -4.72
C GLN A 103 6.74 -21.94 -4.98
N LEU A 104 7.95 -21.44 -5.17
CA LEU A 104 8.23 -20.05 -5.52
C LEU A 104 7.47 -19.66 -6.81
N GLY A 105 6.71 -18.54 -6.75
CA GLY A 105 5.85 -18.12 -7.84
C GLY A 105 4.55 -18.92 -7.99
N GLY A 106 4.26 -19.84 -7.06
CA GLY A 106 3.01 -20.60 -7.00
C GLY A 106 1.80 -19.74 -6.56
N PRO A 107 0.61 -20.34 -6.48
CA PRO A 107 -0.64 -19.64 -6.21
C PRO A 107 -0.81 -19.26 -4.73
N VAL A 108 0.07 -18.42 -4.21
CA VAL A 108 0.13 -18.03 -2.78
C VAL A 108 -1.11 -17.27 -2.31
N TRP A 109 -1.86 -16.63 -3.22
CA TRP A 109 -3.14 -15.95 -2.92
C TRP A 109 -4.24 -16.90 -2.42
N LYS A 110 -4.09 -18.20 -2.65
CA LYS A 110 -5.02 -19.20 -2.11
C LYS A 110 -4.83 -19.44 -0.62
N ASP A 111 -3.62 -19.21 -0.13
CA ASP A 111 -3.24 -19.34 1.27
C ASP A 111 -3.59 -18.07 2.06
N ALA A 112 -3.40 -18.09 3.37
CA ALA A 112 -3.37 -16.86 4.16
C ALA A 112 -2.14 -16.04 3.73
N ALA A 113 -2.36 -14.94 3.00
CA ALA A 113 -1.30 -14.15 2.39
C ALA A 113 -1.49 -12.65 2.59
N VAL A 114 -0.40 -11.91 2.46
CA VAL A 114 -0.35 -10.45 2.37
C VAL A 114 0.27 -10.05 1.04
N GLU A 115 -0.17 -8.91 0.50
CA GLU A 115 0.24 -8.48 -0.82
C GLU A 115 0.57 -6.99 -0.84
N PHE A 116 1.51 -6.62 -1.69
CA PHE A 116 1.92 -5.24 -1.93
C PHE A 116 1.93 -4.96 -3.42
N PHE A 117 1.01 -4.10 -3.86
CA PHE A 117 0.91 -3.57 -5.21
C PHE A 117 1.54 -2.19 -5.25
N PHE A 118 2.44 -1.89 -6.19
CA PHE A 118 3.11 -0.60 -6.23
C PHE A 118 3.62 -0.22 -7.62
N CYS A 119 3.47 1.06 -7.95
CA CYS A 119 3.93 1.66 -9.20
C CYS A 119 5.26 2.38 -8.92
N THR A 120 6.36 1.88 -9.49
CA THR A 120 7.70 2.47 -9.30
C THR A 120 8.01 3.59 -10.27
N ASP A 121 7.33 3.64 -11.41
CA ASP A 121 7.47 4.67 -12.43
C ASP A 121 6.31 5.67 -12.33
N THR A 122 6.60 6.88 -11.84
CA THR A 122 5.59 7.92 -11.65
C THR A 122 5.02 8.46 -12.98
N THR A 123 5.68 8.17 -14.11
CA THR A 123 5.19 8.52 -15.45
C THR A 123 4.26 7.45 -16.05
N ARG A 124 4.25 6.26 -15.47
CA ARG A 124 3.48 5.10 -15.93
C ARG A 124 2.68 4.48 -14.78
N PRO A 125 1.68 5.20 -14.23
CA PRO A 125 0.92 4.74 -13.07
C PRO A 125 0.02 3.53 -13.36
N ASP A 126 -0.09 3.12 -14.63
CA ASP A 126 -0.73 1.89 -15.10
C ASP A 126 0.18 0.65 -15.00
N LYS A 127 1.47 0.85 -14.74
CA LYS A 127 2.46 -0.22 -14.63
C LYS A 127 2.85 -0.43 -13.17
N TYR A 128 2.65 -1.61 -12.67
CA TYR A 128 2.85 -1.92 -11.25
C TYR A 128 3.44 -3.31 -11.05
N PHE A 129 4.14 -3.44 -9.95
CA PHE A 129 4.51 -4.73 -9.37
C PHE A 129 3.40 -5.21 -8.44
N ASN A 130 3.22 -6.53 -8.35
CA ASN A 130 2.52 -7.19 -7.27
C ASN A 130 3.44 -8.22 -6.62
N LEU A 131 3.73 -8.01 -5.34
CA LEU A 131 4.44 -8.97 -4.51
C LEU A 131 3.45 -9.56 -3.51
N GLU A 132 3.22 -10.86 -3.62
CA GLU A 132 2.34 -11.65 -2.77
C GLU A 132 3.19 -12.61 -1.96
N ILE A 133 2.96 -12.70 -0.66
CA ILE A 133 3.71 -13.62 0.22
C ILE A 133 2.72 -14.27 1.18
N ASN A 134 2.64 -15.61 1.16
CA ASN A 134 1.83 -16.32 2.13
C ASN A 134 2.48 -16.31 3.54
N CYS A 135 1.73 -16.66 4.57
CA CYS A 135 2.20 -16.64 5.94
C CYS A 135 3.40 -17.62 6.17
N GLY A 136 3.59 -18.61 5.29
CA GLY A 136 4.72 -19.53 5.26
C GLY A 136 5.97 -19.01 4.55
N GLY A 137 5.93 -17.75 4.07
CA GLY A 137 7.10 -17.06 3.50
C GLY A 137 7.34 -17.34 2.01
N THR A 138 6.45 -18.00 1.30
CA THR A 138 6.60 -18.26 -0.14
C THR A 138 6.17 -17.02 -0.93
N PRO A 139 7.05 -16.44 -1.79
CA PRO A 139 6.72 -15.27 -2.59
C PRO A 139 6.24 -15.62 -4.00
N LEU A 140 5.39 -14.75 -4.53
CA LEU A 140 5.08 -14.57 -5.93
C LEU A 140 5.33 -13.11 -6.28
N LEU A 141 6.07 -12.83 -7.35
CA LEU A 141 6.29 -11.49 -7.87
C LEU A 141 5.82 -11.40 -9.32
N GLY A 142 5.03 -10.39 -9.64
CA GLY A 142 4.60 -10.03 -10.98
C GLY A 142 4.94 -8.57 -11.31
N TYR A 143 5.12 -8.27 -12.59
CA TYR A 143 5.14 -6.92 -13.12
C TYR A 143 4.19 -6.85 -14.32
N ASN A 144 2.96 -6.39 -14.09
CA ASN A 144 1.86 -6.53 -15.06
C ASN A 144 1.74 -8.00 -15.52
N SER A 145 1.88 -8.27 -16.82
CA SER A 145 1.86 -9.62 -17.40
C SER A 145 3.22 -10.33 -17.43
N VAL A 146 4.30 -9.67 -16.93
CA VAL A 146 5.64 -10.24 -16.88
C VAL A 146 5.87 -10.95 -15.55
N ARG A 147 6.43 -12.15 -15.58
CA ARG A 147 6.90 -12.88 -14.39
C ARG A 147 8.41 -12.68 -14.25
N PRO A 148 8.89 -12.02 -13.18
CA PRO A 148 10.31 -11.97 -12.85
C PRO A 148 10.92 -13.37 -12.71
N THR A 149 12.22 -13.49 -12.98
CA THR A 149 12.91 -14.77 -12.89
C THR A 149 12.99 -15.27 -11.45
N THR A 150 13.13 -16.57 -11.28
CA THR A 150 13.32 -17.19 -9.95
C THR A 150 14.55 -16.65 -9.22
N GLU A 151 15.63 -16.38 -9.96
CA GLU A 151 16.87 -15.80 -9.44
C GLU A 151 16.63 -14.40 -8.91
N ASP A 152 15.85 -13.57 -9.60
CA ASP A 152 15.52 -12.21 -9.16
C ASP A 152 14.58 -12.21 -7.97
N ILE A 153 13.57 -13.09 -7.94
CA ILE A 153 12.67 -13.21 -6.79
C ILE A 153 13.44 -13.60 -5.52
N ARG A 154 14.46 -14.45 -5.63
CA ARG A 154 15.33 -14.85 -4.51
C ARG A 154 16.20 -13.72 -3.95
N LEU A 155 16.32 -12.58 -4.64
CA LEU A 155 16.98 -11.39 -4.10
C LEU A 155 16.12 -10.67 -3.05
N ILE A 156 14.82 -10.98 -2.98
CA ILE A 156 13.94 -10.51 -1.91
C ILE A 156 14.28 -11.33 -0.67
N GLU A 157 14.77 -10.66 0.36
CA GLU A 157 14.99 -11.29 1.67
C GLU A 157 13.67 -11.31 2.44
N ILE A 158 13.27 -12.49 2.94
CA ILE A 158 11.96 -12.69 3.59
C ILE A 158 12.17 -13.39 4.92
N ALA A 159 11.48 -12.91 5.97
CA ALA A 159 11.30 -13.59 7.23
C ALA A 159 9.82 -13.69 7.58
N HIS A 160 9.42 -14.78 8.20
CA HIS A 160 8.04 -15.07 8.57
C HIS A 160 7.97 -15.80 9.90
N SER A 161 6.86 -15.65 10.64
CA SER A 161 6.71 -16.27 11.95
C SER A 161 6.02 -17.63 11.94
N MET A 162 5.29 -17.97 10.86
CA MET A 162 4.58 -19.22 10.73
C MET A 162 5.49 -20.30 10.09
N PRO A 163 5.23 -21.61 10.29
CA PRO A 163 5.86 -22.65 9.50
C PRO A 163 5.60 -22.46 7.99
N SER A 164 6.52 -22.97 7.14
CA SER A 164 6.35 -22.89 5.68
C SER A 164 5.08 -23.60 5.17
N VAL A 165 4.60 -24.60 5.91
CA VAL A 165 3.31 -25.28 5.69
C VAL A 165 2.49 -25.19 6.97
N VAL A 166 1.25 -24.74 6.84
CA VAL A 166 0.26 -24.69 7.91
C VAL A 166 -0.93 -25.55 7.48
N ASP A 167 -0.88 -26.82 7.83
CA ASP A 167 -1.91 -27.83 7.58
C ASP A 167 -1.88 -28.88 8.72
N PRO A 168 -2.97 -29.12 9.42
CA PRO A 168 -4.31 -28.54 9.23
C PRO A 168 -4.38 -27.03 9.50
N GLU A 169 -5.48 -26.41 9.04
CA GLU A 169 -5.79 -24.99 9.31
C GLU A 169 -5.76 -24.71 10.82
N VAL A 170 -5.12 -23.61 11.20
CA VAL A 170 -5.22 -23.09 12.56
C VAL A 170 -6.60 -22.48 12.75
N GLY A 171 -7.37 -22.97 13.71
CA GLY A 171 -8.75 -22.56 14.02
C GLY A 171 -8.84 -21.82 15.37
N GLY A 172 -7.99 -20.83 15.64
CA GLY A 172 -7.97 -20.07 16.89
C GLY A 172 -7.18 -18.77 16.77
N PRO A 173 -7.29 -17.86 17.76
CA PRO A 173 -6.54 -16.60 17.72
C PRO A 173 -5.04 -16.83 17.55
N ILE A 174 -4.43 -16.20 16.56
CA ILE A 174 -3.01 -16.30 16.26
C ILE A 174 -2.52 -15.01 15.62
N ASP A 175 -1.32 -14.59 16.03
CA ASP A 175 -0.61 -13.49 15.40
C ASP A 175 0.49 -14.04 14.49
N TRP A 176 0.60 -13.50 13.29
CA TRP A 176 1.69 -13.86 12.40
C TRP A 176 2.26 -12.64 11.69
N THR A 177 3.52 -12.75 11.30
CA THR A 177 4.25 -11.68 10.61
C THR A 177 4.89 -12.19 9.34
N VAL A 178 4.99 -11.29 8.36
CA VAL A 178 5.86 -11.42 7.18
C VAL A 178 6.63 -10.13 7.04
N GLU A 179 7.95 -10.22 7.02
CA GLU A 179 8.85 -9.10 6.81
C GLU A 179 9.73 -9.36 5.60
N TYR A 180 10.00 -8.31 4.81
CA TYR A 180 10.85 -8.46 3.65
C TYR A 180 11.59 -7.18 3.27
N ARG A 181 12.70 -7.40 2.53
CA ARG A 181 13.49 -6.36 1.89
C ARG A 181 13.50 -6.57 0.38
N ILE A 182 13.16 -5.53 -0.39
CA ILE A 182 13.16 -5.55 -1.86
C ILE A 182 14.28 -4.66 -2.38
N PRO A 183 15.29 -5.20 -3.10
CA PRO A 183 16.30 -4.39 -3.75
C PRO A 183 15.71 -3.57 -4.92
N LEU A 184 15.89 -2.25 -4.92
CA LEU A 184 15.43 -1.38 -6.02
C LEU A 184 16.11 -1.74 -7.36
N ALA A 185 17.38 -2.18 -7.31
CA ALA A 185 18.11 -2.60 -8.51
C ALA A 185 17.49 -3.84 -9.19
N MET A 186 16.84 -4.72 -8.41
CA MET A 186 16.13 -5.88 -8.96
C MET A 186 14.87 -5.42 -9.70
N LEU A 187 14.08 -4.54 -9.11
CA LEU A 187 12.87 -3.98 -9.73
C LEU A 187 13.20 -3.25 -11.04
N ALA A 188 14.34 -2.52 -11.07
CA ALA A 188 14.79 -1.76 -12.23
C ALA A 188 15.06 -2.60 -13.50
N LYS A 189 15.17 -3.92 -13.36
CA LYS A 189 15.31 -4.83 -14.50
C LYS A 189 13.99 -4.99 -15.29
N TYR A 190 12.87 -4.74 -14.66
CA TYR A 190 11.52 -5.00 -15.21
C TYR A 190 10.77 -3.74 -15.58
N GLY A 191 10.96 -2.65 -14.84
CA GLY A 191 10.25 -1.40 -15.06
C GLY A 191 11.08 -0.17 -14.73
N GLY A 192 10.61 0.99 -15.15
CA GLY A 192 11.17 2.28 -14.75
C GLY A 192 11.07 2.46 -13.24
N ILE A 193 12.08 3.09 -12.63
CA ILE A 193 12.06 3.44 -11.21
C ILE A 193 12.30 4.93 -11.02
N THR A 194 11.29 5.63 -10.53
CA THR A 194 11.46 6.91 -9.86
C THR A 194 11.96 6.62 -8.46
N LYS A 195 13.27 6.78 -8.22
CA LYS A 195 13.90 6.39 -6.94
C LYS A 195 13.20 7.03 -5.75
N PRO A 196 12.92 6.27 -4.68
CA PRO A 196 12.41 6.82 -3.44
C PRO A 196 13.33 7.91 -2.89
N ALA A 197 12.77 9.08 -2.68
CA ALA A 197 13.44 10.24 -2.10
C ALA A 197 12.39 11.18 -1.52
N ARG A 198 12.79 12.04 -0.59
CA ARG A 198 11.89 13.04 -0.03
C ARG A 198 11.15 13.81 -1.10
N GLY A 199 9.81 13.84 -1.01
CA GLY A 199 8.92 14.51 -1.96
C GLY A 199 8.46 13.64 -3.13
N VAL A 200 9.06 12.46 -3.35
CA VAL A 200 8.58 11.50 -4.35
C VAL A 200 7.34 10.78 -3.81
N SER A 201 6.39 10.51 -4.69
CA SER A 201 5.20 9.70 -4.37
C SER A 201 5.06 8.54 -5.34
N TRP A 202 4.72 7.36 -4.82
CA TRP A 202 4.31 6.22 -5.63
C TRP A 202 2.84 5.90 -5.38
N LYS A 203 2.14 5.37 -6.38
CA LYS A 203 0.84 4.72 -6.17
C LYS A 203 1.06 3.31 -5.62
N ALA A 204 0.24 2.90 -4.65
CA ALA A 204 0.33 1.58 -4.06
C ALA A 204 -0.96 1.13 -3.38
N ASN A 205 -1.09 -0.17 -3.17
CA ASN A 205 -2.07 -0.74 -2.26
C ASN A 205 -1.43 -1.90 -1.47
N PHE A 206 -1.86 -2.07 -0.23
CA PHE A 206 -1.57 -3.23 0.58
C PHE A 206 -2.83 -4.06 0.70
N CYS A 207 -2.71 -5.38 0.60
CA CYS A 207 -3.85 -6.27 0.61
C CYS A 207 -3.62 -7.45 1.57
N LYS A 208 -4.73 -8.00 2.05
CA LYS A 208 -4.80 -9.25 2.81
C LYS A 208 -5.78 -10.17 2.13
N ILE A 209 -5.38 -11.41 1.93
CA ILE A 209 -6.18 -12.42 1.25
C ILE A 209 -6.10 -13.77 1.97
N ALA A 210 -7.15 -14.55 1.83
CA ALA A 210 -7.17 -15.99 2.01
C ALA A 210 -8.36 -16.55 1.21
N GLU A 211 -8.11 -17.56 0.38
CA GLU A 211 -9.17 -18.23 -0.40
C GLU A 211 -9.46 -19.66 0.09
N ASN A 212 -8.41 -20.40 0.49
CA ASN A 212 -8.48 -21.81 0.88
C ASN A 212 -8.51 -22.03 2.38
N ASN A 213 -9.34 -21.28 3.11
CA ASN A 213 -9.57 -21.48 4.53
C ASN A 213 -11.08 -21.41 4.85
N THR A 214 -11.45 -21.63 6.10
CA THR A 214 -12.85 -21.57 6.52
C THR A 214 -13.42 -20.15 6.63
N ASN A 215 -12.59 -19.13 6.40
CA ASN A 215 -12.96 -17.71 6.45
C ASN A 215 -12.38 -16.94 5.25
N PRO A 216 -12.82 -17.22 3.99
CA PRO A 216 -12.29 -16.55 2.80
C PRO A 216 -12.53 -15.04 2.86
N HIS A 217 -11.51 -14.24 2.51
CA HIS A 217 -11.60 -12.79 2.53
C HIS A 217 -10.61 -12.13 1.56
N HIS A 218 -10.98 -10.92 1.12
CA HIS A 218 -10.19 -10.04 0.26
C HIS A 218 -10.28 -8.63 0.81
N MET A 219 -9.18 -8.07 1.29
CA MET A 219 -9.15 -6.79 1.96
C MET A 219 -8.04 -5.88 1.41
N THR A 220 -8.29 -4.57 1.40
CA THR A 220 -7.34 -3.56 0.90
C THR A 220 -7.15 -2.42 1.90
N TRP A 221 -5.99 -1.74 1.82
CA TRP A 221 -5.73 -0.48 2.52
C TRP A 221 -6.40 0.71 1.83
N SER A 222 -6.26 0.82 0.50
CA SER A 222 -6.95 1.84 -0.29
C SER A 222 -8.25 1.24 -0.81
N PRO A 223 -9.39 1.89 -0.57
CA PRO A 223 -10.69 1.31 -0.90
C PRO A 223 -10.89 1.15 -2.40
N ILE A 224 -11.54 0.07 -2.78
CA ILE A 224 -12.10 -0.16 -4.12
C ILE A 224 -13.61 0.04 -4.01
N PRO A 225 -14.26 0.81 -4.91
CA PRO A 225 -15.69 1.07 -4.83
C PRO A 225 -16.52 -0.21 -4.80
N ALA A 226 -17.50 -0.27 -3.88
CA ALA A 226 -18.35 -1.45 -3.69
C ALA A 226 -19.31 -1.72 -4.88
N ASP A 227 -19.51 -0.73 -5.73
CA ASP A 227 -20.32 -0.81 -6.96
C ASP A 227 -19.50 -1.19 -8.19
N ASP A 228 -18.19 -1.46 -8.05
CA ASP A 228 -17.41 -2.02 -9.15
C ASP A 228 -17.93 -3.43 -9.47
N PRO A 229 -18.26 -3.73 -10.73
CA PRO A 229 -18.86 -5.01 -11.10
C PRO A 229 -17.88 -6.21 -10.99
N HIS A 230 -16.57 -5.93 -10.91
CA HIS A 230 -15.52 -6.95 -10.88
C HIS A 230 -14.36 -6.54 -9.96
N PRO A 231 -14.62 -6.31 -8.65
CA PRO A 231 -13.60 -5.82 -7.74
C PRO A 231 -12.48 -6.86 -7.59
N ASN A 232 -11.25 -6.38 -7.70
CA ASN A 232 -10.04 -7.19 -7.50
C ASN A 232 -8.86 -6.29 -7.14
N PHE A 233 -7.71 -6.85 -6.76
CA PHE A 233 -6.55 -6.06 -6.35
C PHE A 233 -5.80 -5.40 -7.52
N HIS A 234 -5.98 -5.87 -8.76
CA HIS A 234 -5.30 -5.37 -9.95
C HIS A 234 -5.96 -4.10 -10.53
N MET A 235 -6.27 -3.14 -9.69
CA MET A 235 -6.99 -1.90 -10.03
C MET A 235 -6.17 -0.65 -9.66
N PRO A 236 -5.09 -0.31 -10.41
CA PRO A 236 -4.17 0.77 -10.06
C PRO A 236 -4.82 2.17 -10.03
N GLN A 237 -6.01 2.34 -10.62
CA GLN A 237 -6.79 3.58 -10.51
C GLN A 237 -7.26 3.87 -9.08
N PHE A 238 -7.41 2.84 -8.25
CA PHE A 238 -7.84 2.93 -6.84
C PHE A 238 -6.68 2.81 -5.84
N PHE A 239 -5.45 2.75 -6.30
CA PHE A 239 -4.30 2.72 -5.39
C PHE A 239 -4.18 4.02 -4.61
N GLY A 240 -3.88 3.91 -3.33
CA GLY A 240 -3.46 5.01 -2.48
C GLY A 240 -2.07 5.52 -2.86
N ARG A 241 -1.50 6.35 -1.99
CA ARG A 241 -0.23 7.00 -2.25
C ARG A 241 0.77 6.76 -1.12
N LEU A 242 1.96 6.29 -1.48
CA LEU A 242 3.15 6.31 -0.63
C LEU A 242 3.86 7.64 -0.84
N GLN A 243 4.01 8.43 0.22
CA GLN A 243 4.75 9.68 0.20
C GLN A 243 6.09 9.46 0.88
N PHE A 244 7.19 9.50 0.14
CA PHE A 244 8.54 9.33 0.69
C PHE A 244 9.00 10.61 1.39
N GLU A 245 9.49 10.47 2.65
CA GLU A 245 9.88 11.57 3.56
C GLU A 245 11.40 11.68 3.74
#